data_45f8c5efce2296398681b2394d281ca8
#
_entry.id   45f8c5efce2296398681b2394d281ca8
#
_cell.length_a   1.000
_cell.length_b   1.000
_cell.length_c   1.000
_cell.angle_alpha   90.00
_cell.angle_beta   90.00
_cell.angle_gamma   90.00
#
_symmetry.space_group_name_H-M   'P 1'
#
loop_
_entity.id
_entity.type
_entity.pdbx_description
1 polymer ?
#
loop_
_entity_poly.entity_id
_entity_poly.type
_entity_poly.pdbx_seq_one_letter_code
_entity_poly.pdbx_strand_id
1 'polypeptide(L)'
;MEITKKKFGTLPDGREAMLFTLDNGCGMEVDITNYGGIVTSIRIPDKHKEPGDIVLGFKTLDNYLGEHPYFGAIVGRYANRITQGRFTLEGREYKLVQNNGPNHLHGGTEGFDKKLWTAVTEKTLDTVTLKLGYQSPDMEEGYPGNLLVEVDYTLNDQNELIIAYRATTDKTTQVNLTNHSYFNLNNCRGDILGHELMIDADRITELDATSVPTGKILDVGGTCFDFRSAKPIGEELAQTLPGYDINYIVNDYDGE
;
A
#
# COMPACT_ATOMS: atom_id res chain seq x y z
N MET A 1 -2.40 -3.10 25.59
CA MET A 1 -2.38 -2.29 24.35
C MET A 1 -1.85 -0.91 24.63
N GLU A 2 -0.98 -0.39 23.75
CA GLU A 2 -0.38 0.93 23.90
C GLU A 2 -0.14 1.58 22.53
N ILE A 3 -0.17 2.92 22.47
CA ILE A 3 0.32 3.68 21.34
C ILE A 3 1.38 4.64 21.86
N THR A 4 2.59 4.52 21.35
CA THR A 4 3.66 5.46 21.61
C THR A 4 3.96 6.28 20.36
N LYS A 5 4.51 7.48 20.54
CA LYS A 5 4.97 8.28 19.40
C LYS A 5 6.33 8.90 19.70
N LYS A 6 7.16 8.97 18.65
CA LYS A 6 8.46 9.65 18.70
C LYS A 6 8.70 10.41 17.39
N LYS A 7 9.62 11.35 17.43
CA LYS A 7 10.08 12.01 16.20
C LYS A 7 10.77 10.96 15.30
N PHE A 8 10.34 10.89 14.05
CA PHE A 8 10.93 10.04 13.02
C PHE A 8 12.01 10.77 12.23
N GLY A 9 11.80 12.07 11.97
CA GLY A 9 12.76 12.93 11.30
C GLY A 9 12.17 14.31 11.02
N THR A 10 12.93 15.12 10.29
CA THR A 10 12.51 16.46 9.86
C THR A 10 12.55 16.53 8.34
N LEU A 11 11.44 16.95 7.74
CA LEU A 11 11.33 17.15 6.30
C LEU A 11 12.20 18.34 5.84
N PRO A 12 12.54 18.43 4.54
CA PRO A 12 13.32 19.56 4.02
C PRO A 12 12.69 20.93 4.24
N ASP A 13 11.37 21.02 4.40
CA ASP A 13 10.63 22.25 4.70
C ASP A 13 10.55 22.59 6.20
N GLY A 14 11.22 21.81 7.06
CA GLY A 14 11.28 22.00 8.51
C GLY A 14 10.15 21.34 9.30
N ARG A 15 9.12 20.77 8.67
CA ARG A 15 8.06 20.03 9.37
C ARG A 15 8.59 18.71 9.94
N GLU A 16 8.04 18.29 11.06
CA GLU A 16 8.43 17.04 11.72
C GLU A 16 7.51 15.88 11.32
N ALA A 17 8.12 14.79 10.86
CA ALA A 17 7.46 13.50 10.74
C ALA A 17 7.56 12.73 12.05
N MET A 18 6.46 12.11 12.45
CA MET A 18 6.34 11.30 13.67
C MET A 18 6.23 9.82 13.33
N LEU A 19 6.78 8.97 14.16
CA LEU A 19 6.59 7.52 14.13
C LEU A 19 5.70 7.12 15.30
N PHE A 20 4.67 6.36 14.98
CA PHE A 20 3.71 5.80 15.94
C PHE A 20 3.95 4.29 16.02
N THR A 21 4.08 3.76 17.23
CA THR A 21 4.11 2.32 17.47
C THR A 21 2.80 1.92 18.11
N LEU A 22 2.06 1.07 17.43
CA LEU A 22 0.86 0.41 17.93
C LEU A 22 1.27 -0.94 18.51
N ASP A 23 1.01 -1.18 19.79
CA ASP A 23 1.30 -2.42 20.51
C ASP A 23 0.01 -2.98 21.09
N ASN A 24 -0.39 -4.19 20.66
CA ASN A 24 -1.59 -4.83 21.17
C ASN A 24 -1.40 -5.53 22.53
N GLY A 25 -0.16 -5.63 23.02
CA GLY A 25 0.16 -6.36 24.24
C GLY A 25 0.01 -7.88 24.14
N CYS A 26 -0.31 -8.40 22.93
CA CYS A 26 -0.49 -9.82 22.62
C CYS A 26 0.62 -10.35 21.70
N GLY A 27 1.66 -9.52 21.46
CA GLY A 27 2.86 -9.88 20.72
C GLY A 27 2.98 -9.28 19.33
N MET A 28 2.00 -8.50 18.86
CA MET A 28 2.10 -7.78 17.59
C MET A 28 2.35 -6.29 17.85
N GLU A 29 3.35 -5.76 17.17
CA GLU A 29 3.68 -4.34 17.14
C GLU A 29 3.74 -3.84 15.69
N VAL A 30 3.21 -2.64 15.43
CA VAL A 30 3.22 -2.01 14.11
C VAL A 30 3.75 -0.59 14.23
N ASP A 31 4.81 -0.29 13.47
CA ASP A 31 5.36 1.07 13.38
C ASP A 31 4.84 1.76 12.12
N ILE A 32 4.26 2.95 12.28
CA ILE A 32 3.68 3.73 11.17
C ILE A 32 4.13 5.18 11.30
N THR A 33 4.67 5.74 10.23
CA THR A 33 4.94 7.19 10.19
C THR A 33 3.80 7.96 9.54
N ASN A 34 3.55 9.18 10.02
CA ASN A 34 2.60 10.07 9.36
C ASN A 34 3.14 10.74 8.09
N TYR A 35 4.39 10.51 7.71
CA TYR A 35 4.89 10.80 6.37
C TYR A 35 4.51 9.64 5.44
N GLY A 36 3.67 9.92 4.43
CA GLY A 36 3.18 8.92 3.48
C GLY A 36 2.23 7.87 4.09
N GLY A 37 1.88 7.98 5.39
CA GLY A 37 1.15 6.95 6.11
C GLY A 37 1.85 5.58 6.10
N ILE A 38 3.18 5.60 6.08
CA ILE A 38 4.01 4.43 5.79
C ILE A 38 4.05 3.47 6.98
N VAL A 39 3.67 2.22 6.76
CA VAL A 39 3.97 1.10 7.65
C VAL A 39 5.46 0.76 7.49
N THR A 40 6.27 1.08 8.50
CA THR A 40 7.72 0.90 8.46
C THR A 40 8.18 -0.42 9.03
N SER A 41 7.36 -1.10 9.85
CA SER A 41 7.64 -2.36 10.51
C SER A 41 6.35 -3.03 10.97
N ILE A 42 6.26 -4.35 10.82
CA ILE A 42 5.24 -5.19 11.45
C ILE A 42 6.00 -6.32 12.16
N ARG A 43 6.04 -6.27 13.49
CA ARG A 43 6.69 -7.29 14.31
C ARG A 43 5.67 -8.23 14.88
N ILE A 44 5.86 -9.52 14.61
CA ILE A 44 5.03 -10.61 15.15
C ILE A 44 5.95 -11.70 15.71
N PRO A 45 5.51 -12.48 16.72
CA PRO A 45 6.27 -13.62 17.20
C PRO A 45 6.25 -14.76 16.16
N ASP A 46 7.39 -15.40 15.95
CA ASP A 46 7.49 -16.63 15.18
C ASP A 46 6.98 -17.84 16.00
N LYS A 47 7.09 -19.05 15.43
CA LYS A 47 6.72 -20.32 16.10
C LYS A 47 7.52 -20.60 17.38
N HIS A 48 8.65 -19.92 17.59
CA HIS A 48 9.49 -20.00 18.79
C HIS A 48 9.23 -18.83 19.75
N LYS A 49 8.27 -17.96 19.44
CA LYS A 49 7.90 -16.74 20.17
C LYS A 49 8.98 -15.64 20.12
N GLU A 50 9.90 -15.73 19.15
CA GLU A 50 10.87 -14.66 18.89
C GLU A 50 10.22 -13.61 17.97
N PRO A 51 10.28 -12.31 18.32
CA PRO A 51 9.72 -11.26 17.51
C PRO A 51 10.51 -11.10 16.20
N GLY A 52 9.80 -11.01 15.08
CA GLY A 52 10.40 -10.80 13.77
C GLY A 52 9.64 -9.77 12.95
N ASP A 53 10.36 -8.96 12.19
CA ASP A 53 9.76 -7.99 11.28
C ASP A 53 9.43 -8.69 9.95
N ILE A 54 8.18 -8.56 9.52
CA ILE A 54 7.67 -9.26 8.33
C ILE A 54 7.40 -8.35 7.14
N VAL A 55 7.74 -7.04 7.22
CA VAL A 55 7.60 -6.11 6.10
C VAL A 55 8.92 -5.39 5.82
N LEU A 56 9.17 -5.10 4.54
CA LEU A 56 10.32 -4.29 4.16
C LEU A 56 10.06 -2.82 4.49
N GLY A 57 11.02 -2.19 5.16
CA GLY A 57 10.94 -0.78 5.53
C GLY A 57 12.30 -0.21 5.94
N PHE A 58 12.36 1.10 6.05
CA PHE A 58 13.55 1.81 6.50
C PHE A 58 13.40 2.31 7.93
N LYS A 59 14.54 2.44 8.63
CA LYS A 59 14.59 2.86 10.04
C LYS A 59 14.61 4.38 10.22
N THR A 60 14.83 5.14 9.14
CA THR A 60 14.97 6.60 9.19
C THR A 60 14.16 7.27 8.09
N LEU A 61 13.68 8.48 8.35
CA LEU A 61 12.95 9.29 7.38
C LEU A 61 13.77 9.57 6.11
N ASP A 62 15.07 9.84 6.25
CA ASP A 62 15.94 10.21 5.13
C ASP A 62 15.91 9.19 4.00
N ASN A 63 15.79 7.91 4.34
CA ASN A 63 15.70 6.84 3.34
C ASN A 63 14.35 6.84 2.60
N TYR A 64 13.29 7.38 3.20
CA TYR A 64 11.97 7.55 2.56
C TYR A 64 11.86 8.84 1.74
N LEU A 65 12.76 9.80 1.93
CA LEU A 65 12.83 11.02 1.11
C LEU A 65 13.52 10.77 -0.24
N GLY A 66 14.27 9.67 -0.36
CA GLY A 66 14.87 9.20 -1.61
C GLY A 66 13.93 8.37 -2.48
N GLU A 67 14.47 7.85 -3.57
CA GLU A 67 13.74 6.89 -4.41
C GLU A 67 13.63 5.54 -3.71
N HIS A 68 12.43 5.00 -3.65
CA HIS A 68 12.15 3.66 -3.14
C HIS A 68 10.85 3.13 -3.76
N PRO A 69 10.60 1.80 -3.75
CA PRO A 69 9.44 1.21 -4.40
C PRO A 69 8.17 1.28 -3.52
N TYR A 70 7.87 2.43 -2.94
CA TYR A 70 6.67 2.71 -2.14
C TYR A 70 6.51 1.84 -0.88
N PHE A 71 7.59 1.32 -0.30
CA PHE A 71 7.54 0.45 0.89
C PHE A 71 6.56 0.94 1.95
N GLY A 72 5.49 0.16 2.20
CA GLY A 72 4.49 0.39 3.24
C GLY A 72 3.62 1.63 3.09
N ALA A 73 3.73 2.39 2.01
CA ALA A 73 3.09 3.70 1.85
C ALA A 73 1.58 3.59 1.55
N ILE A 74 0.82 4.64 1.94
CA ILE A 74 -0.49 4.90 1.36
C ILE A 74 -0.28 5.40 -0.06
N VAL A 75 -0.81 4.69 -1.03
CA VAL A 75 -0.77 5.06 -2.44
C VAL A 75 -2.09 5.71 -2.85
N GLY A 76 -2.01 6.85 -3.45
CA GLY A 76 -3.12 7.68 -3.91
C GLY A 76 -2.61 8.96 -4.61
N ARG A 77 -3.51 9.74 -5.29
CA ARG A 77 -4.96 9.64 -5.31
C ARG A 77 -5.46 8.37 -6.03
N TYR A 78 -4.68 7.84 -7.02
CA TYR A 78 -5.02 6.66 -7.79
C TYR A 78 -3.84 5.68 -7.82
N ALA A 79 -4.03 4.53 -7.20
CA ALA A 79 -3.06 3.44 -7.16
C ALA A 79 -2.94 2.77 -8.53
N ASN A 80 -1.73 2.26 -8.83
CA ASN A 80 -1.36 1.69 -10.11
C ASN A 80 -1.39 2.72 -11.25
N ARG A 81 -1.51 2.28 -12.52
CA ARG A 81 -1.24 3.10 -13.71
C ARG A 81 -2.49 3.69 -14.34
N ILE A 82 -2.35 4.92 -14.86
CA ILE A 82 -3.30 5.54 -15.77
C ILE A 82 -2.60 5.70 -17.11
N THR A 83 -3.15 5.05 -18.14
CA THR A 83 -2.61 5.02 -19.50
C THR A 83 -2.35 6.42 -20.03
N GLN A 84 -1.12 6.65 -20.53
CA GLN A 84 -0.67 7.92 -21.10
C GLN A 84 -0.87 9.14 -20.18
N GLY A 85 -1.04 8.92 -18.87
CA GLY A 85 -1.31 9.99 -17.92
C GLY A 85 -2.56 10.81 -18.26
N ARG A 86 -3.62 10.20 -18.76
CA ARG A 86 -4.85 10.92 -19.09
C ARG A 86 -6.12 10.10 -18.86
N PHE A 87 -7.18 10.78 -18.53
CA PHE A 87 -8.51 10.20 -18.44
C PHE A 87 -9.57 11.24 -18.83
N THR A 88 -10.75 10.77 -19.22
CA THR A 88 -11.91 11.61 -19.48
C THR A 88 -12.93 11.44 -18.36
N LEU A 89 -13.39 12.53 -17.79
CA LEU A 89 -14.40 12.54 -16.75
C LEU A 89 -15.43 13.63 -17.07
N GLU A 90 -16.71 13.28 -17.13
CA GLU A 90 -17.81 14.18 -17.49
C GLU A 90 -17.56 14.97 -18.80
N GLY A 91 -16.98 14.29 -19.80
CA GLY A 91 -16.68 14.86 -21.12
C GLY A 91 -15.45 15.78 -21.17
N ARG A 92 -14.76 15.98 -20.06
CA ARG A 92 -13.51 16.77 -19.98
C ARG A 92 -12.30 15.85 -19.86
N GLU A 93 -11.27 16.09 -20.68
CA GLU A 93 -9.97 15.43 -20.57
C GLU A 93 -9.14 16.07 -19.44
N TYR A 94 -8.55 15.21 -18.60
CA TYR A 94 -7.56 15.56 -17.58
C TYR A 94 -6.22 14.92 -17.95
N LYS A 95 -5.15 15.71 -17.80
CA LYS A 95 -3.76 15.29 -18.07
C LYS A 95 -3.00 15.27 -16.77
N LEU A 96 -2.37 14.14 -16.50
CA LEU A 96 -1.56 13.86 -15.33
C LEU A 96 -0.08 13.78 -15.73
N VAL A 97 0.83 13.95 -14.77
CA VAL A 97 2.24 13.73 -15.00
C VAL A 97 2.53 12.29 -15.41
N GLN A 98 3.41 12.09 -16.38
CA GLN A 98 3.91 10.77 -16.78
C GLN A 98 5.20 10.47 -15.99
N ASN A 99 5.05 9.85 -14.83
CA ASN A 99 6.14 9.52 -13.93
C ASN A 99 6.60 8.05 -14.00
N ASN A 100 6.03 7.27 -14.94
CA ASN A 100 6.41 5.88 -15.20
C ASN A 100 6.35 5.58 -16.70
N GLY A 101 7.43 5.90 -17.43
CA GLY A 101 7.45 5.83 -18.89
C GLY A 101 6.32 6.69 -19.48
N PRO A 102 5.46 6.12 -20.36
CA PRO A 102 4.35 6.86 -20.95
C PRO A 102 3.17 7.03 -20.00
N ASN A 103 3.18 6.40 -18.82
CA ASN A 103 2.03 6.32 -17.93
C ASN A 103 2.18 7.17 -16.68
N HIS A 104 1.08 7.49 -16.06
CA HIS A 104 1.03 8.00 -14.69
C HIS A 104 0.96 6.80 -13.73
N LEU A 105 1.68 6.87 -12.61
CA LEU A 105 1.77 5.80 -11.61
C LEU A 105 1.57 6.35 -10.21
N HIS A 106 0.77 5.65 -9.41
CA HIS A 106 0.67 5.80 -7.96
C HIS A 106 0.40 7.23 -7.47
N GLY A 107 -0.42 7.99 -8.20
CA GLY A 107 -0.82 9.33 -7.80
C GLY A 107 0.15 10.45 -8.20
N GLY A 108 1.26 10.13 -8.90
CA GLY A 108 2.12 11.13 -9.52
C GLY A 108 3.49 11.29 -8.86
N THR A 109 4.12 12.42 -9.12
CA THR A 109 5.46 12.75 -8.61
C THR A 109 5.44 13.02 -7.11
N GLU A 110 4.40 13.71 -6.66
CA GLU A 110 4.15 14.07 -5.26
C GLU A 110 2.86 13.42 -4.77
N GLY A 111 2.77 12.07 -4.90
CA GLY A 111 1.63 11.29 -4.46
C GLY A 111 1.44 11.26 -2.93
N PHE A 112 0.47 10.49 -2.47
CA PHE A 112 0.12 10.40 -1.03
C PHE A 112 1.24 9.82 -0.17
N ASP A 113 2.12 9.03 -0.77
CA ASP A 113 3.35 8.48 -0.20
C ASP A 113 4.35 9.55 0.27
N LYS A 114 4.25 10.79 -0.26
CA LYS A 114 5.14 11.91 0.07
C LYS A 114 4.46 13.04 0.86
N LYS A 115 3.24 12.82 1.30
CA LYS A 115 2.50 13.82 2.08
C LYS A 115 2.70 13.62 3.59
N LEU A 116 2.69 14.73 4.32
CA LEU A 116 2.64 14.70 5.77
C LEU A 116 1.18 14.73 6.21
N TRP A 117 0.71 13.62 6.74
CA TRP A 117 -0.67 13.43 7.19
C TRP A 117 -0.86 13.97 8.60
N THR A 118 -2.04 14.51 8.89
CA THR A 118 -2.47 14.74 10.27
C THR A 118 -2.67 13.39 10.96
N ALA A 119 -2.40 13.31 12.27
CA ALA A 119 -2.46 12.05 13.00
C ALA A 119 -3.18 12.23 14.34
N VAL A 120 -4.15 11.36 14.59
CA VAL A 120 -4.88 11.24 15.86
C VAL A 120 -4.81 9.80 16.32
N THR A 121 -4.62 9.56 17.59
CA THR A 121 -4.57 8.22 18.18
C THR A 121 -5.79 7.97 19.04
N GLU A 122 -6.32 6.76 18.96
CA GLU A 122 -7.45 6.29 19.77
C GLU A 122 -7.11 4.94 20.39
N LYS A 123 -7.63 4.70 21.60
CA LYS A 123 -7.46 3.44 22.32
C LYS A 123 -8.78 3.03 22.95
N THR A 124 -9.13 1.76 22.80
CA THR A 124 -10.22 1.09 23.50
C THR A 124 -9.68 -0.01 24.42
N LEU A 125 -10.52 -0.91 24.90
CA LEU A 125 -10.10 -2.06 25.70
C LEU A 125 -9.36 -3.09 24.85
N ASP A 126 -9.78 -3.28 23.61
CA ASP A 126 -9.40 -4.36 22.68
C ASP A 126 -8.80 -3.89 21.37
N THR A 127 -8.65 -2.56 21.16
CA THR A 127 -8.04 -1.99 19.97
C THR A 127 -7.17 -0.78 20.27
N VAL A 128 -6.17 -0.56 19.41
CA VAL A 128 -5.42 0.69 19.30
C VAL A 128 -5.46 1.15 17.85
N THR A 129 -5.78 2.42 17.61
CA THR A 129 -5.99 2.97 16.26
C THR A 129 -5.17 4.23 16.04
N LEU A 130 -4.44 4.28 14.94
CA LEU A 130 -3.86 5.50 14.37
C LEU A 130 -4.77 5.97 13.23
N LYS A 131 -5.35 7.15 13.37
CA LYS A 131 -6.17 7.81 12.35
C LYS A 131 -5.33 8.86 11.63
N LEU A 132 -5.18 8.70 10.33
CA LEU A 132 -4.46 9.63 9.47
C LEU A 132 -5.45 10.37 8.59
N GLY A 133 -5.27 11.69 8.44
CA GLY A 133 -6.09 12.53 7.57
C GLY A 133 -5.25 13.37 6.64
N TYR A 134 -5.66 13.48 5.37
CA TYR A 134 -5.05 14.35 4.39
C TYR A 134 -6.10 15.05 3.52
N GLN A 135 -5.94 16.36 3.36
CA GLN A 135 -6.75 17.17 2.44
C GLN A 135 -5.95 17.39 1.15
N SER A 136 -6.28 16.62 0.11
CA SER A 136 -5.70 16.78 -1.22
C SER A 136 -6.47 17.89 -1.97
N PRO A 137 -5.83 19.00 -2.34
CA PRO A 137 -6.51 20.14 -2.98
C PRO A 137 -6.92 19.83 -4.42
N ASP A 138 -7.91 20.60 -4.91
CA ASP A 138 -8.34 20.55 -6.32
C ASP A 138 -7.13 20.72 -7.25
N MET A 139 -7.02 19.84 -8.26
CA MET A 139 -5.94 19.78 -9.24
C MET A 139 -4.56 19.36 -8.68
N GLU A 140 -4.47 18.85 -7.45
CA GLU A 140 -3.25 18.19 -7.01
C GLU A 140 -2.89 17.04 -7.95
N GLU A 141 -1.64 16.98 -8.44
CA GLU A 141 -1.16 16.05 -9.47
C GLU A 141 -2.03 15.97 -10.74
N GLY A 142 -2.94 16.94 -10.95
CA GLY A 142 -3.86 17.02 -12.09
C GLY A 142 -5.25 16.42 -11.84
N TYR A 143 -5.53 15.88 -10.66
CA TYR A 143 -6.83 15.30 -10.31
C TYR A 143 -7.83 16.39 -9.88
N PRO A 144 -9.07 16.41 -10.44
CA PRO A 144 -10.08 17.40 -10.06
C PRO A 144 -10.66 17.15 -8.68
N GLY A 145 -11.13 18.22 -8.05
CA GLY A 145 -11.83 18.21 -6.77
C GLY A 145 -10.91 18.22 -5.56
N ASN A 146 -11.39 18.86 -4.48
CA ASN A 146 -10.80 18.71 -3.18
C ASN A 146 -11.20 17.33 -2.63
N LEU A 147 -10.24 16.55 -2.17
CA LEU A 147 -10.46 15.20 -1.63
C LEU A 147 -9.97 15.15 -0.19
N LEU A 148 -10.89 14.95 0.75
CA LEU A 148 -10.53 14.57 2.12
C LEU A 148 -10.37 13.06 2.17
N VAL A 149 -9.20 12.60 2.59
CA VAL A 149 -8.92 11.17 2.80
C VAL A 149 -8.61 10.91 4.26
N GLU A 150 -9.23 9.88 4.80
CA GLU A 150 -8.97 9.36 6.14
C GLU A 150 -8.56 7.89 6.03
N VAL A 151 -7.50 7.52 6.73
CA VAL A 151 -7.02 6.13 6.80
C VAL A 151 -6.84 5.76 8.27
N ASP A 152 -7.58 4.75 8.71
CA ASP A 152 -7.50 4.21 10.07
C ASP A 152 -6.69 2.92 10.06
N TYR A 153 -5.58 2.90 10.79
CA TYR A 153 -4.81 1.70 11.10
C TYR A 153 -5.20 1.20 12.48
N THR A 154 -5.96 0.12 12.54
CA THR A 154 -6.44 -0.46 13.81
C THR A 154 -5.76 -1.81 14.06
N LEU A 155 -5.09 -1.92 15.19
CA LEU A 155 -4.52 -3.18 15.68
C LEU A 155 -5.36 -3.68 16.85
N ASN A 156 -5.85 -4.94 16.76
CA ASN A 156 -6.67 -5.57 17.79
C ASN A 156 -5.91 -6.62 18.62
N ASP A 157 -6.56 -7.20 19.61
CA ASP A 157 -6.00 -8.23 20.50
C ASP A 157 -5.88 -9.62 19.83
N GLN A 158 -6.43 -9.78 18.63
CA GLN A 158 -6.35 -11.01 17.84
C GLN A 158 -5.18 -11.01 16.85
N ASN A 159 -4.28 -10.00 16.93
CA ASN A 159 -3.17 -9.78 16.01
C ASN A 159 -3.62 -9.48 14.56
N GLU A 160 -4.73 -8.78 14.40
CA GLU A 160 -5.19 -8.29 13.10
C GLU A 160 -4.87 -6.80 12.97
N LEU A 161 -4.21 -6.41 11.88
CA LEU A 161 -4.05 -5.03 11.43
C LEU A 161 -5.10 -4.72 10.37
N ILE A 162 -6.09 -3.94 10.74
CA ILE A 162 -7.17 -3.49 9.85
C ILE A 162 -6.80 -2.12 9.30
N ILE A 163 -6.85 -1.94 7.98
CA ILE A 163 -6.61 -0.67 7.31
C ILE A 163 -7.91 -0.24 6.63
N ALA A 164 -8.58 0.75 7.19
CA ALA A 164 -9.84 1.26 6.66
C ALA A 164 -9.64 2.61 5.97
N TYR A 165 -10.16 2.75 4.75
CA TYR A 165 -10.07 3.97 3.95
C TYR A 165 -11.43 4.63 3.84
N ARG A 166 -11.47 5.97 4.01
CA ARG A 166 -12.62 6.80 3.71
C ARG A 166 -12.18 8.00 2.88
N ALA A 167 -12.98 8.37 1.89
CA ALA A 167 -12.72 9.54 1.09
C ALA A 167 -14.02 10.29 0.77
N THR A 168 -13.97 11.62 0.85
CA THR A 168 -15.07 12.51 0.47
C THR A 168 -14.53 13.62 -0.43
N THR A 169 -15.33 14.05 -1.41
CA THR A 169 -14.92 15.05 -2.39
C THR A 169 -16.04 16.03 -2.71
N ASP A 170 -15.67 17.22 -3.16
CA ASP A 170 -16.61 18.26 -3.61
C ASP A 170 -16.90 18.24 -5.13
N LYS A 171 -16.16 17.39 -5.90
CA LYS A 171 -16.33 17.21 -7.34
C LYS A 171 -16.11 15.77 -7.73
N THR A 172 -16.70 15.33 -8.83
CA THR A 172 -16.38 14.03 -9.44
C THR A 172 -14.86 13.93 -9.68
N THR A 173 -14.25 12.85 -9.20
CA THR A 173 -12.80 12.61 -9.31
C THR A 173 -12.49 11.11 -9.36
N GLN A 174 -11.25 10.77 -9.70
CA GLN A 174 -10.75 9.40 -9.67
C GLN A 174 -10.11 9.13 -8.32
N VAL A 175 -10.51 8.03 -7.66
CA VAL A 175 -9.97 7.57 -6.38
C VAL A 175 -9.75 6.07 -6.42
N ASN A 176 -8.55 5.64 -6.09
CA ASN A 176 -8.18 4.25 -5.85
C ASN A 176 -7.04 4.22 -4.83
N LEU A 177 -7.31 3.77 -3.62
CA LEU A 177 -6.36 3.83 -2.50
C LEU A 177 -5.89 2.43 -2.13
N THR A 178 -4.63 2.31 -1.74
CA THR A 178 -4.07 1.04 -1.25
C THR A 178 -2.91 1.29 -0.28
N ASN A 179 -2.54 0.26 0.47
CA ASN A 179 -1.26 0.16 1.19
C ASN A 179 -0.28 -0.67 0.37
N HIS A 180 0.98 -0.26 0.34
CA HIS A 180 2.01 -0.86 -0.49
C HIS A 180 3.08 -1.60 0.34
N SER A 181 2.67 -2.34 1.38
CA SER A 181 3.59 -3.15 2.17
C SER A 181 4.12 -4.33 1.36
N TYR A 182 5.42 -4.59 1.49
CA TYR A 182 6.13 -5.74 0.92
C TYR A 182 6.40 -6.74 2.04
N PHE A 183 5.84 -7.93 1.94
CA PHE A 183 5.95 -8.95 2.98
C PHE A 183 7.10 -9.91 2.74
N ASN A 184 7.83 -10.23 3.81
CA ASN A 184 8.79 -11.33 3.86
C ASN A 184 8.71 -12.01 5.24
N LEU A 185 8.05 -13.16 5.31
CA LEU A 185 7.78 -13.89 6.54
C LEU A 185 9.03 -14.56 7.15
N ASN A 186 10.20 -14.44 6.51
CA ASN A 186 11.48 -14.90 7.03
C ASN A 186 12.22 -13.79 7.82
N ASN A 187 11.47 -12.92 8.53
CA ASN A 187 12.02 -11.78 9.27
C ASN A 187 12.85 -10.84 8.36
N CYS A 188 12.37 -10.60 7.15
CA CYS A 188 13.04 -9.84 6.10
C CYS A 188 14.46 -10.33 5.78
N ARG A 189 14.74 -11.63 5.94
CA ARG A 189 16.03 -12.25 5.64
C ARG A 189 15.97 -13.04 4.34
N GLY A 190 16.90 -12.73 3.41
CA GLY A 190 16.93 -13.37 2.10
C GLY A 190 15.75 -12.99 1.22
N ASP A 191 15.46 -13.82 0.23
CA ASP A 191 14.33 -13.64 -0.69
C ASP A 191 13.04 -14.32 -0.20
N ILE A 192 11.99 -14.20 -0.99
CA ILE A 192 10.66 -14.78 -0.71
C ILE A 192 10.37 -16.01 -1.60
N LEU A 193 11.34 -16.51 -2.35
CA LEU A 193 11.09 -17.56 -3.35
C LEU A 193 10.61 -18.87 -2.74
N GLY A 194 10.99 -19.16 -1.51
CA GLY A 194 10.54 -20.32 -0.74
C GLY A 194 9.23 -20.13 0.02
N HIS A 195 8.61 -18.94 -0.03
CA HIS A 195 7.28 -18.76 0.58
C HIS A 195 6.23 -19.49 -0.23
N GLU A 196 5.34 -20.21 0.44
CA GLU A 196 4.16 -20.80 -0.17
C GLU A 196 3.06 -19.75 -0.27
N LEU A 197 2.52 -19.57 -1.47
CA LEU A 197 1.45 -18.62 -1.75
C LEU A 197 0.22 -19.38 -2.27
N MET A 198 -0.94 -19.05 -1.74
CA MET A 198 -2.25 -19.45 -2.27
C MET A 198 -3.07 -18.17 -2.49
N ILE A 199 -3.73 -18.09 -3.64
CA ILE A 199 -4.64 -16.98 -3.99
C ILE A 199 -5.96 -17.60 -4.47
N ASP A 200 -7.05 -17.29 -3.80
CA ASP A 200 -8.38 -17.71 -4.24
C ASP A 200 -8.88 -16.81 -5.40
N ALA A 201 -8.32 -17.06 -6.57
CA ALA A 201 -8.66 -16.34 -7.79
C ALA A 201 -8.48 -17.24 -9.01
N ASP A 202 -9.53 -17.37 -9.81
CA ASP A 202 -9.50 -18.09 -11.07
C ASP A 202 -8.97 -17.26 -12.23
N ARG A 203 -8.89 -15.93 -12.06
CA ARG A 203 -8.65 -14.99 -13.16
C ARG A 203 -7.70 -13.88 -12.77
N ILE A 204 -7.01 -13.36 -13.80
CA ILE A 204 -6.11 -12.19 -13.73
C ILE A 204 -6.48 -11.19 -14.81
N THR A 205 -6.05 -9.93 -14.66
CA THR A 205 -6.12 -8.93 -15.73
C THR A 205 -4.90 -9.07 -16.66
N GLU A 206 -5.14 -9.12 -17.98
CA GLU A 206 -4.05 -9.05 -18.96
C GLU A 206 -3.39 -7.66 -18.91
N LEU A 207 -2.05 -7.64 -18.92
CA LEU A 207 -1.27 -6.39 -18.99
C LEU A 207 -0.62 -6.26 -20.39
N ASP A 208 -0.52 -5.00 -20.86
CA ASP A 208 0.29 -4.68 -22.02
C ASP A 208 1.79 -4.55 -21.67
N ALA A 209 2.62 -4.25 -22.68
CA ALA A 209 4.07 -4.11 -22.50
C ALA A 209 4.50 -2.96 -21.59
N THR A 210 3.58 -2.08 -21.19
CA THR A 210 3.80 -0.97 -20.24
C THR A 210 3.17 -1.24 -18.88
N SER A 211 2.78 -2.51 -18.62
CA SER A 211 2.10 -2.97 -17.40
C SER A 211 0.75 -2.28 -17.13
N VAL A 212 0.04 -1.91 -18.18
CA VAL A 212 -1.32 -1.37 -18.10
C VAL A 212 -2.33 -2.46 -18.44
N PRO A 213 -3.44 -2.61 -17.67
CA PRO A 213 -4.51 -3.54 -18.01
C PRO A 213 -5.10 -3.26 -19.39
N THR A 214 -5.21 -4.30 -20.23
CA THR A 214 -5.77 -4.20 -21.60
C THR A 214 -7.30 -4.20 -21.61
N GLY A 215 -7.92 -4.52 -20.47
CA GLY A 215 -9.36 -4.77 -20.35
C GLY A 215 -9.75 -6.23 -20.57
N LYS A 216 -8.80 -7.09 -20.99
CA LYS A 216 -9.05 -8.53 -21.07
C LYS A 216 -8.79 -9.21 -19.72
N ILE A 217 -9.55 -10.25 -19.48
CA ILE A 217 -9.46 -11.12 -18.30
C ILE A 217 -9.02 -12.49 -18.79
N LEU A 218 -8.01 -13.06 -18.14
CA LEU A 218 -7.41 -14.36 -18.49
C LEU A 218 -7.62 -15.33 -17.34
N ASP A 219 -7.88 -16.61 -17.68
CA ASP A 219 -7.91 -17.70 -16.70
C ASP A 219 -6.49 -18.05 -16.25
N VAL A 220 -6.30 -18.34 -14.96
CA VAL A 220 -5.01 -18.75 -14.39
C VAL A 220 -4.70 -20.23 -14.64
N GLY A 221 -5.71 -21.07 -14.86
CA GLY A 221 -5.59 -22.53 -14.94
C GLY A 221 -4.55 -23.00 -15.98
N GLY A 222 -3.60 -23.78 -15.53
CA GLY A 222 -2.50 -24.32 -16.36
C GLY A 222 -1.44 -23.29 -16.76
N THR A 223 -1.39 -22.15 -16.09
CA THR A 223 -0.36 -21.11 -16.28
C THR A 223 0.50 -20.99 -15.04
N CYS A 224 1.65 -20.29 -15.15
CA CYS A 224 2.50 -19.97 -13.99
C CYS A 224 1.81 -19.06 -12.96
N PHE A 225 0.70 -18.42 -13.31
CA PHE A 225 -0.12 -17.59 -12.40
C PHE A 225 -1.14 -18.41 -11.59
N ASP A 226 -1.22 -19.74 -11.74
CA ASP A 226 -2.16 -20.57 -10.99
C ASP A 226 -1.68 -20.80 -9.56
N PHE A 227 -2.15 -19.97 -8.62
CA PHE A 227 -1.91 -20.05 -7.19
C PHE A 227 -3.16 -20.51 -6.40
N ARG A 228 -4.14 -21.15 -7.05
CA ARG A 228 -5.34 -21.69 -6.36
C ARG A 228 -5.01 -22.83 -5.40
N SER A 229 -3.89 -23.48 -5.58
CA SER A 229 -3.26 -24.38 -4.61
C SER A 229 -1.93 -23.78 -4.16
N ALA A 230 -1.62 -23.93 -2.88
CA ALA A 230 -0.38 -23.40 -2.32
C ALA A 230 0.85 -23.98 -3.06
N LYS A 231 1.71 -23.12 -3.56
CA LYS A 231 3.01 -23.47 -4.16
C LYS A 231 4.06 -22.41 -3.85
N PRO A 232 5.36 -22.77 -3.89
CA PRO A 232 6.44 -21.81 -3.71
C PRO A 232 6.39 -20.70 -4.76
N ILE A 233 6.58 -19.43 -4.35
CA ILE A 233 6.61 -18.28 -5.26
C ILE A 233 7.68 -18.45 -6.35
N GLY A 234 8.81 -19.04 -6.01
CA GLY A 234 9.94 -19.26 -6.93
C GLY A 234 9.74 -20.38 -7.95
N GLU A 235 8.73 -21.24 -7.81
CA GLU A 235 8.60 -22.49 -8.58
C GLU A 235 8.54 -22.25 -10.10
N GLU A 236 7.77 -21.27 -10.53
CA GLU A 236 7.59 -20.94 -11.95
C GLU A 236 8.00 -19.51 -12.30
N LEU A 237 8.74 -18.82 -11.40
CA LEU A 237 9.10 -17.41 -11.56
C LEU A 237 9.81 -17.11 -12.88
N ALA A 238 10.62 -18.05 -13.38
CA ALA A 238 11.34 -17.88 -14.65
C ALA A 238 10.42 -17.70 -15.88
N GLN A 239 9.15 -18.08 -15.77
CA GLN A 239 8.15 -17.94 -16.83
C GLN A 239 7.47 -16.55 -16.81
N THR A 240 7.70 -15.72 -15.76
CA THR A 240 7.03 -14.44 -15.56
C THR A 240 7.99 -13.25 -15.55
N LEU A 241 9.10 -13.33 -16.25
CA LEU A 241 10.10 -12.23 -16.21
C LEU A 241 9.48 -10.87 -16.57
N PRO A 242 9.70 -9.82 -15.75
CA PRO A 242 10.65 -9.73 -14.63
C PRO A 242 10.12 -10.21 -13.26
N GLY A 243 8.92 -10.75 -13.15
CA GLY A 243 8.32 -11.23 -11.91
C GLY A 243 6.79 -11.23 -11.95
N TYR A 244 6.15 -11.60 -10.83
CA TYR A 244 4.69 -11.54 -10.68
C TYR A 244 4.27 -10.11 -10.35
N ASP A 245 4.03 -9.28 -11.38
CA ASP A 245 3.43 -7.94 -11.25
C ASP A 245 2.07 -7.96 -11.95
N ILE A 246 1.10 -8.64 -11.33
CA ILE A 246 -0.21 -8.90 -11.93
C ILE A 246 -1.34 -8.67 -10.91
N ASN A 247 -2.50 -8.27 -11.39
CA ASN A 247 -3.71 -8.14 -10.59
C ASN A 247 -4.55 -9.41 -10.69
N TYR A 248 -4.82 -10.04 -9.53
CA TYR A 248 -5.74 -11.17 -9.38
C TYR A 248 -7.15 -10.67 -9.12
N ILE A 249 -8.13 -11.33 -9.72
CA ILE A 249 -9.55 -11.11 -9.47
C ILE A 249 -9.98 -12.15 -8.45
N VAL A 250 -10.07 -11.76 -7.19
CA VAL A 250 -10.47 -12.64 -6.08
C VAL A 250 -11.87 -13.17 -6.31
N ASN A 251 -12.05 -14.49 -6.09
CA ASN A 251 -13.34 -15.14 -6.22
C ASN A 251 -14.29 -14.67 -5.11
N ASP A 252 -15.58 -14.64 -5.41
CA ASP A 252 -16.68 -14.35 -4.47
C ASP A 252 -16.46 -13.10 -3.59
N TYR A 253 -15.72 -12.09 -4.12
CA TYR A 253 -15.49 -10.84 -3.42
C TYR A 253 -16.81 -10.10 -3.20
N ASP A 254 -17.18 -9.89 -1.93
CA ASP A 254 -18.42 -9.28 -1.50
C ASP A 254 -18.31 -7.76 -1.21
N GLY A 255 -17.12 -7.21 -1.36
CA GLY A 255 -16.84 -5.78 -1.15
C GLY A 255 -16.28 -5.45 0.24
N GLU A 256 -15.95 -6.44 1.07
CA GLU A 256 -15.30 -6.28 2.37
C GLU A 256 -13.88 -6.86 2.39
#